data_4e8adb3fefb5d344ebae65065518443f
#
_entry.id   4e8adb3fefb5d344ebae65065518443f
#
_cell.length_a   1.000
_cell.length_b   1.000
_cell.length_c   1.000
_cell.angle_alpha   90.00
_cell.angle_beta   90.00
_cell.angle_gamma   90.00
#
_symmetry.space_group_name_H-M   'P 1'
#
loop_
_entity.id
_entity.type
_entity.pdbx_description
1 polymer ?
#
loop_
_entity_poly.entity_id
_entity_poly.type
_entity_poly.pdbx_seq_one_letter_code
_entity_poly.pdbx_strand_id
1 'polypeptide(L)'
;FRKFVAAGAWKKMTGYFLLMAAVLLAAGFALRPLDGISKIQCTPSWILICSAITIAMFLLVFYITDVKGKAGWFALIRTAGTDTLLCYLMPYFAYAVFMTPIRLPDALVTGGAGLLKSLVFALLMVQLARILTKLGVKVKL
;
A
#
# COMPACT_ATOMS: atom_id res chain seq x y z
N PHE A 1 -5.71 19.05 5.36
CA PHE A 1 -5.04 18.22 6.36
C PHE A 1 -4.35 19.10 7.42
N ARG A 2 -3.27 19.82 7.10
CA ARG A 2 -2.47 20.62 8.06
C ARG A 2 -3.30 21.57 8.93
N LYS A 3 -4.31 22.26 8.37
CA LYS A 3 -5.21 23.15 9.10
C LYS A 3 -6.02 22.42 10.19
N PHE A 4 -6.52 21.21 9.88
CA PHE A 4 -7.30 20.41 10.84
C PHE A 4 -6.44 19.81 11.96
N VAL A 5 -5.22 19.39 11.62
CA VAL A 5 -4.26 18.86 12.61
C VAL A 5 -3.80 19.97 13.55
N ALA A 6 -3.46 21.14 13.02
CA ALA A 6 -3.05 22.31 13.83
C ALA A 6 -4.18 22.83 14.74
N ALA A 7 -5.44 22.73 14.32
CA ALA A 7 -6.61 23.14 15.10
C ALA A 7 -7.09 22.05 16.08
N GLY A 8 -6.43 20.89 16.18
CA GLY A 8 -6.89 19.77 17.02
C GLY A 8 -8.22 19.13 16.55
N ALA A 9 -8.73 19.52 15.37
CA ALA A 9 -10.03 19.13 14.86
C ALA A 9 -9.94 17.81 14.04
N TRP A 10 -9.10 16.87 14.46
CA TRP A 10 -8.88 15.60 13.77
C TRP A 10 -10.16 14.77 13.59
N LYS A 11 -11.11 14.83 14.55
CA LYS A 11 -12.40 14.14 14.45
C LYS A 11 -13.24 14.64 13.27
N LYS A 12 -13.29 15.98 13.06
CA LYS A 12 -14.00 16.57 11.91
C LYS A 12 -13.32 16.16 10.59
N MET A 13 -12.00 16.21 10.54
CA MET A 13 -11.24 15.77 9.38
C MET A 13 -11.54 14.30 9.05
N THR A 14 -11.46 13.41 10.03
CA THR A 14 -11.78 11.98 9.84
C THR A 14 -13.20 11.78 9.31
N GLY A 15 -14.17 12.55 9.82
CA GLY A 15 -15.56 12.51 9.33
C GLY A 15 -15.66 12.88 7.84
N TYR A 16 -15.03 13.98 7.41
CA TYR A 16 -15.02 14.37 6.00
C TYR A 16 -14.36 13.33 5.09
N PHE A 17 -13.22 12.78 5.50
CA PHE A 17 -12.52 11.75 4.72
C PHE A 17 -13.32 10.44 4.65
N LEU A 18 -13.99 10.04 5.74
CA LEU A 18 -14.88 8.86 5.74
C LEU A 18 -16.08 9.08 4.83
N LEU A 19 -16.70 10.27 4.88
CA LEU A 19 -17.79 10.60 3.98
C LEU A 19 -17.35 10.55 2.52
N MET A 20 -16.19 11.13 2.21
CA MET A 20 -15.61 11.10 0.87
C MET A 20 -15.33 9.66 0.41
N ALA A 21 -14.75 8.83 1.28
CA ALA A 21 -14.51 7.42 0.97
C ALA A 21 -15.82 6.66 0.72
N ALA A 22 -16.87 6.91 1.51
CA ALA A 22 -18.17 6.29 1.33
C ALA A 22 -18.83 6.70 0.00
N VAL A 23 -18.76 7.98 -0.35
CA VAL A 23 -19.29 8.51 -1.64
C VAL A 23 -18.54 7.88 -2.82
N LEU A 24 -17.21 7.82 -2.77
CA LEU A 24 -16.38 7.21 -3.81
C LEU A 24 -16.67 5.71 -3.95
N LEU A 25 -16.87 5.02 -2.83
CA LEU A 25 -17.20 3.59 -2.85
C LEU A 25 -18.58 3.36 -3.47
N ALA A 26 -19.59 4.14 -3.05
CA ALA A 26 -20.94 4.05 -3.59
C ALA A 26 -20.97 4.35 -5.10
N ALA A 27 -20.27 5.42 -5.53
CA ALA A 27 -20.14 5.76 -6.94
C ALA A 27 -19.42 4.66 -7.74
N GLY A 28 -18.34 4.07 -7.18
CA GLY A 28 -17.62 2.97 -7.81
C GLY A 28 -18.49 1.74 -8.02
N PHE A 29 -19.31 1.37 -7.05
CA PHE A 29 -20.25 0.26 -7.19
C PHE A 29 -21.43 0.60 -8.12
N ALA A 30 -21.92 1.84 -8.13
CA ALA A 30 -22.99 2.29 -9.02
C ALA A 30 -22.56 2.25 -10.49
N LEU A 31 -21.29 2.53 -10.79
CA LEU A 31 -20.73 2.48 -12.13
C LEU A 31 -20.35 1.06 -12.59
N ARG A 32 -20.37 0.08 -11.68
CA ARG A 32 -20.01 -1.31 -12.00
C ARG A 32 -20.80 -1.93 -13.18
N PRO A 33 -22.11 -1.71 -13.34
CA PRO A 33 -22.87 -2.30 -14.43
C PRO A 33 -22.52 -1.74 -15.82
N LEU A 34 -21.86 -0.56 -15.90
CA LEU A 34 -21.50 0.06 -17.18
C LEU A 34 -20.22 -0.56 -17.77
N ASP A 35 -19.13 -0.58 -17.00
CA ASP A 35 -17.79 -0.95 -17.50
C ASP A 35 -17.15 -2.11 -16.72
N GLY A 36 -17.86 -2.66 -15.72
CA GLY A 36 -17.30 -3.68 -14.82
C GLY A 36 -16.20 -3.13 -13.90
N ILE A 37 -15.49 -4.04 -13.22
CA ILE A 37 -14.34 -3.70 -12.38
C ILE A 37 -13.10 -4.32 -13.03
N SER A 38 -12.30 -3.54 -13.73
CA SER A 38 -11.09 -4.02 -14.39
C SER A 38 -9.89 -3.11 -14.12
N LYS A 39 -8.85 -3.71 -13.56
CA LYS A 39 -7.55 -3.05 -13.36
C LYS A 39 -6.85 -2.80 -14.71
N ILE A 40 -6.95 -3.75 -15.64
CA ILE A 40 -6.25 -3.70 -16.93
C ILE A 40 -6.82 -2.59 -17.82
N GLN A 41 -8.13 -2.42 -17.80
CA GLN A 41 -8.85 -1.39 -18.58
C GLN A 41 -8.94 -0.06 -17.84
N CYS A 42 -8.43 0.03 -16.60
CA CYS A 42 -8.50 1.23 -15.76
C CYS A 42 -9.92 1.80 -15.67
N THR A 43 -10.92 0.93 -15.47
CA THR A 43 -12.32 1.36 -15.44
C THR A 43 -12.58 2.38 -14.34
N PRO A 44 -13.51 3.36 -14.53
CA PRO A 44 -13.87 4.33 -13.52
C PRO A 44 -14.26 3.70 -12.18
N SER A 45 -15.01 2.58 -12.22
CA SER A 45 -15.38 1.80 -11.04
C SER A 45 -14.15 1.34 -10.25
N TRP A 46 -13.13 0.80 -10.94
CA TRP A 46 -11.89 0.37 -10.31
C TRP A 46 -11.16 1.53 -9.61
N ILE A 47 -11.02 2.67 -10.31
CA ILE A 47 -10.31 3.86 -9.80
C ILE A 47 -11.00 4.40 -8.55
N LEU A 48 -12.33 4.53 -8.56
CA LEU A 48 -13.13 5.05 -7.45
C LEU A 48 -13.04 4.13 -6.22
N ILE A 49 -13.15 2.82 -6.41
CA ILE A 49 -13.04 1.84 -5.32
C ILE A 49 -11.62 1.87 -4.72
N CYS A 50 -10.58 1.87 -5.55
CA CYS A 50 -9.20 1.97 -5.08
C CYS A 50 -8.93 3.27 -4.32
N SER A 51 -9.47 4.39 -4.78
CA SER A 51 -9.37 5.69 -4.09
C SER A 51 -10.03 5.66 -2.72
N ALA A 52 -11.22 5.06 -2.63
CA ALA A 52 -11.92 4.90 -1.35
C ALA A 52 -11.12 4.04 -0.36
N ILE A 53 -10.57 2.92 -0.82
CA ILE A 53 -9.72 2.03 0.00
C ILE A 53 -8.46 2.79 0.45
N THR A 54 -7.83 3.55 -0.43
CA THR A 54 -6.63 4.34 -0.11
C THR A 54 -6.91 5.37 0.98
N ILE A 55 -8.06 6.06 0.91
CA ILE A 55 -8.48 7.00 1.96
C ILE A 55 -8.70 6.29 3.29
N ALA A 56 -9.36 5.13 3.28
CA ALA A 56 -9.59 4.34 4.48
C ALA A 56 -8.26 3.89 5.13
N MET A 57 -7.31 3.40 4.33
CA MET A 57 -5.98 3.01 4.79
C MET A 57 -5.18 4.21 5.33
N PHE A 58 -5.28 5.37 4.66
CA PHE A 58 -4.67 6.60 5.15
C PHE A 58 -5.20 6.99 6.53
N LEU A 59 -6.53 6.95 6.73
CA LEU A 59 -7.14 7.26 8.02
C LEU A 59 -6.72 6.28 9.11
N LEU A 60 -6.61 4.99 8.78
CA LEU A 60 -6.14 3.97 9.71
C LEU A 60 -4.70 4.24 10.16
N VAL A 61 -3.80 4.51 9.22
CA VAL A 61 -2.41 4.84 9.51
C VAL A 61 -2.32 6.13 10.33
N PHE A 62 -3.05 7.18 9.92
CA PHE A 62 -3.12 8.44 10.67
C PHE A 62 -3.57 8.22 12.12
N TYR A 63 -4.61 7.44 12.33
CA TYR A 63 -5.10 7.15 13.67
C TYR A 63 -4.07 6.42 14.55
N ILE A 64 -3.34 5.45 13.96
CA ILE A 64 -2.32 4.69 14.70
C ILE A 64 -1.10 5.55 15.01
N THR A 65 -0.63 6.35 14.05
CA THR A 65 0.62 7.11 14.17
C THR A 65 0.42 8.43 14.91
N ASP A 66 -0.57 9.22 14.50
CA ASP A 66 -0.73 10.60 15.00
C ASP A 66 -1.65 10.68 16.21
N VAL A 67 -2.71 9.87 16.28
CA VAL A 67 -3.64 9.90 17.42
C VAL A 67 -3.15 8.99 18.55
N LYS A 68 -2.71 7.77 18.25
CA LYS A 68 -2.19 6.84 19.27
C LYS A 68 -0.69 6.98 19.55
N GLY A 69 0.05 7.78 18.78
CA GLY A 69 1.48 7.99 18.94
C GLY A 69 2.35 6.73 18.72
N LYS A 70 1.78 5.66 18.16
CA LYS A 70 2.49 4.39 17.95
C LYS A 70 3.18 4.39 16.59
N ALA A 71 4.29 5.12 16.46
CA ALA A 71 5.06 5.21 15.21
C ALA A 71 6.21 4.17 15.11
N GLY A 72 6.48 3.40 16.17
CA GLY A 72 7.62 2.48 16.23
C GLY A 72 7.60 1.38 15.16
N TRP A 73 6.42 0.85 14.83
CA TRP A 73 6.25 -0.17 13.79
C TRP A 73 6.58 0.35 12.37
N PHE A 74 6.43 1.66 12.17
CA PHE A 74 6.73 2.32 10.90
C PHE A 74 8.23 2.26 10.55
N ALA A 75 9.10 2.11 11.55
CA ALA A 75 10.54 1.95 11.32
C ALA A 75 10.87 0.74 10.43
N LEU A 76 10.01 -0.31 10.44
CA LEU A 76 10.16 -1.50 9.61
C LEU A 76 9.98 -1.21 8.11
N ILE A 77 9.02 -0.35 7.78
CA ILE A 77 8.65 -0.01 6.39
C ILE A 77 9.11 1.39 5.96
N ARG A 78 9.86 2.09 6.82
CA ARG A 78 10.34 3.47 6.56
C ARG A 78 11.06 3.59 5.23
N THR A 79 11.87 2.59 4.89
CA THR A 79 12.65 2.58 3.63
C THR A 79 11.76 2.55 2.40
N ALA A 80 10.60 1.89 2.46
CA ALA A 80 9.63 1.91 1.36
C ALA A 80 9.09 3.31 1.06
N GLY A 81 9.05 4.20 2.07
CA GLY A 81 8.63 5.59 1.90
C GLY A 81 9.77 6.55 1.53
N THR A 82 11.02 6.25 1.88
CA THR A 82 12.18 7.12 1.61
C THR A 82 12.90 6.78 0.31
N ASP A 83 13.01 5.49 -0.02
CA ASP A 83 13.69 4.97 -1.20
C ASP A 83 12.72 4.12 -2.04
N THR A 84 11.62 4.73 -2.45
CA THR A 84 10.51 4.09 -3.16
C THR A 84 10.93 3.40 -4.44
N LEU A 85 11.82 4.02 -5.22
CA LEU A 85 12.29 3.46 -6.49
C LEU A 85 13.10 2.18 -6.26
N LEU A 86 13.98 2.17 -5.26
CA LEU A 86 14.76 0.99 -4.89
C LEU A 86 13.82 -0.14 -4.45
N CYS A 87 12.85 0.16 -3.58
CA CYS A 87 11.85 -0.83 -3.14
C CYS A 87 10.97 -1.35 -4.29
N TYR A 88 10.70 -0.52 -5.31
CA TYR A 88 9.94 -0.93 -6.48
C TYR A 88 10.75 -1.85 -7.41
N LEU A 89 12.05 -1.58 -7.59
CA LEU A 89 12.91 -2.37 -8.45
C LEU A 89 13.34 -3.71 -7.82
N MET A 90 13.48 -3.76 -6.48
CA MET A 90 13.95 -4.96 -5.77
C MET A 90 13.19 -6.24 -6.08
N PRO A 91 11.84 -6.27 -6.13
CA PRO A 91 11.11 -7.48 -6.50
C PRO A 91 11.44 -7.98 -7.90
N TYR A 92 11.64 -7.08 -8.86
CA TYR A 92 12.01 -7.48 -10.25
C TYR A 92 13.37 -8.14 -10.29
N PHE A 93 14.37 -7.60 -9.60
CA PHE A 93 15.66 -8.25 -9.46
C PHE A 93 15.57 -9.59 -8.75
N ALA A 94 14.81 -9.68 -7.67
CA ALA A 94 14.62 -10.92 -6.93
C ALA A 94 13.93 -11.99 -7.80
N TYR A 95 12.91 -11.62 -8.57
CA TYR A 95 12.27 -12.54 -9.51
C TYR A 95 13.21 -12.97 -10.62
N ALA A 96 14.00 -12.07 -11.20
CA ALA A 96 14.94 -12.41 -12.26
C ALA A 96 16.05 -13.35 -11.78
N VAL A 97 16.57 -13.14 -10.57
CA VAL A 97 17.72 -13.90 -10.05
C VAL A 97 17.30 -15.18 -9.34
N PHE A 98 16.26 -15.15 -8.50
CA PHE A 98 15.93 -16.25 -7.59
C PHE A 98 14.70 -17.06 -8.00
N MET A 99 13.71 -16.45 -8.67
CA MET A 99 12.43 -17.12 -8.92
C MET A 99 12.34 -17.75 -10.31
N THR A 100 13.15 -17.32 -11.27
CA THR A 100 13.17 -17.94 -12.62
C THR A 100 13.50 -19.43 -12.59
N PRO A 101 14.45 -19.93 -11.74
CA PRO A 101 14.76 -21.36 -11.67
C PRO A 101 13.89 -22.14 -10.69
N ILE A 102 13.11 -21.49 -9.81
CA ILE A 102 12.39 -22.19 -8.72
C ILE A 102 10.89 -22.24 -9.04
N ARG A 103 10.40 -23.40 -9.45
CA ARG A 103 8.96 -23.70 -9.54
C ARG A 103 8.47 -24.01 -8.13
N LEU A 104 7.67 -23.08 -7.56
CA LEU A 104 7.01 -23.30 -6.28
C LEU A 104 5.77 -24.18 -6.45
N PRO A 105 5.48 -25.08 -5.49
CA PRO A 105 4.24 -25.87 -5.50
C PRO A 105 2.99 -24.99 -5.50
N ASP A 106 1.95 -25.39 -6.23
CA ASP A 106 0.69 -24.63 -6.36
C ASP A 106 0.03 -24.35 -5.00
N ALA A 107 0.19 -25.24 -4.04
CA ALA A 107 -0.29 -25.06 -2.67
C ALA A 107 0.29 -23.82 -1.96
N LEU A 108 1.51 -23.37 -2.33
CA LEU A 108 2.16 -22.18 -1.78
C LEU A 108 1.89 -20.91 -2.60
N VAL A 109 1.23 -21.03 -3.74
CA VAL A 109 0.97 -19.90 -4.64
C VAL A 109 -0.49 -19.44 -4.57
N THR A 110 -1.40 -20.30 -4.11
CA THR A 110 -2.85 -20.06 -4.07
C THR A 110 -3.39 -19.92 -2.65
N GLY A 111 -4.55 -19.28 -2.53
CA GLY A 111 -5.28 -19.13 -1.26
C GLY A 111 -4.56 -18.31 -0.20
N GLY A 112 -4.83 -18.61 1.07
CA GLY A 112 -4.25 -17.90 2.21
C GLY A 112 -2.73 -18.08 2.35
N ALA A 113 -2.20 -19.24 1.96
CA ALA A 113 -0.77 -19.51 1.96
C ALA A 113 -0.04 -18.61 0.94
N GLY A 114 -0.62 -18.40 -0.24
CA GLY A 114 -0.10 -17.48 -1.25
C GLY A 114 -0.08 -16.03 -0.76
N LEU A 115 -1.11 -15.62 -0.04
CA LEU A 115 -1.18 -14.27 0.54
C LEU A 115 -0.11 -14.07 1.62
N LEU A 116 0.05 -15.02 2.53
CA LEU A 116 1.07 -14.97 3.58
C LEU A 116 2.48 -14.93 2.97
N LYS A 117 2.75 -15.78 1.99
CA LYS A 117 4.01 -15.78 1.24
C LYS A 117 4.28 -14.42 0.61
N SER A 118 3.29 -13.81 -0.05
CA SER A 118 3.43 -12.50 -0.69
C SER A 118 3.73 -11.40 0.33
N LEU A 119 3.10 -11.45 1.51
CA LEU A 119 3.37 -10.52 2.60
C LEU A 119 4.81 -10.66 3.12
N VAL A 120 5.24 -11.90 3.39
CA VAL A 120 6.61 -12.19 3.86
C VAL A 120 7.62 -11.74 2.80
N PHE A 121 7.39 -12.07 1.53
CA PHE A 121 8.23 -11.64 0.43
C PHE A 121 8.34 -10.11 0.34
N ALA A 122 7.22 -9.39 0.42
CA ALA A 122 7.22 -7.93 0.41
C ALA A 122 8.04 -7.34 1.57
N LEU A 123 7.88 -7.87 2.79
CA LEU A 123 8.66 -7.44 3.95
C LEU A 123 10.15 -7.72 3.77
N LEU A 124 10.52 -8.88 3.23
CA LEU A 124 11.91 -9.22 2.93
C LEU A 124 12.51 -8.25 1.92
N MET A 125 11.77 -7.90 0.86
CA MET A 125 12.25 -6.93 -0.15
C MET A 125 12.47 -5.54 0.47
N VAL A 126 11.58 -5.08 1.34
CA VAL A 126 11.76 -3.81 2.05
C VAL A 126 12.99 -3.84 2.98
N GLN A 127 13.24 -4.97 3.68
CA GLN A 127 14.43 -5.10 4.53
C GLN A 127 15.72 -5.17 3.69
N LEU A 128 15.69 -5.87 2.57
CA LEU A 128 16.82 -5.94 1.64
C LEU A 128 17.14 -4.54 1.07
N ALA A 129 16.12 -3.80 0.63
CA ALA A 129 16.27 -2.41 0.21
C ALA A 129 16.89 -1.54 1.32
N ARG A 130 16.45 -1.73 2.57
CA ARG A 130 17.02 -1.03 3.73
C ARG A 130 18.51 -1.32 3.93
N ILE A 131 18.93 -2.58 3.75
CA ILE A 131 20.34 -2.97 3.85
C ILE A 131 21.13 -2.30 2.74
N LEU A 132 20.64 -2.34 1.49
CA LEU A 132 21.31 -1.71 0.35
C LEU A 132 21.43 -0.20 0.51
N THR A 133 20.38 0.47 0.99
CA THR A 133 20.42 1.91 1.30
C THR A 133 21.49 2.23 2.36
N LYS A 134 21.67 1.37 3.38
CA LYS A 134 22.72 1.52 4.38
C LYS A 134 24.12 1.30 3.81
N LEU A 135 24.26 0.42 2.82
CA LEU A 135 25.52 0.19 2.10
C LEU A 135 25.85 1.30 1.09
N GLY A 136 25.04 2.36 1.02
CA GLY A 136 25.28 3.51 0.16
C GLY A 136 24.63 3.43 -1.22
N VAL A 137 23.92 2.34 -1.54
CA VAL A 137 23.16 2.21 -2.79
C VAL A 137 21.86 3.00 -2.65
N LYS A 138 21.86 4.24 -3.13
CA LYS A 138 20.68 5.11 -3.17
C LYS A 138 20.34 5.39 -4.62
N VAL A 139 19.15 4.95 -5.03
CA VAL A 139 18.61 5.29 -6.35
C VAL A 139 17.69 6.49 -6.15
N LYS A 140 18.22 7.68 -6.41
CA LYS A 140 17.45 8.93 -6.42
C LYS A 140 17.03 9.24 -7.84
N LEU A 141 15.76 9.63 -7.99
CA LEU A 141 15.26 10.34 -9.17
C LEU A 141 15.65 11.81 -9.09
#